data_eed68f2b5cd1ebf93349b600b22ef237
#
_entry.id   eed68f2b5cd1ebf93349b600b22ef237
#
_cell.length_a   1.000
_cell.length_b   1.000
_cell.length_c   1.000
_cell.angle_alpha   90.00
_cell.angle_beta   90.00
_cell.angle_gamma   90.00
#
_symmetry.space_group_name_H-M   'P 1'
#
loop_
_entity.id
_entity.type
_entity.pdbx_description
1 polymer ?
#
loop_
_entity_poly.entity_id
_entity_poly.type
_entity_poly.pdbx_seq_one_letter_code
_entity_poly.pdbx_strand_id
1 'polypeptide(L)'
;MNAGTILYIPVAQAEGGATVTVKGQLYGPTLKLDGTDITTGTAVTIATDSTRYVPFSVEGTGSLYLTGIAIDYAAGSPAATSHTVTVGPNGQYRTIQAALDANDSSETDRLVLKITPGDYREKITVTKPGVTFANADVTAKRAVTIRASYYSSNTFDADGKFVPQDEFDLGTNKCATVTIGAGATGFSAYGITFQNDYNVVDHTAAGEQTPAVALNTQADKVYLKNSRIIGRQDTLYVQGAGNRVYVDGGYIEGTVDFVFGDANAYFAGTELHMAAFAGKNNGYFTAANTKKSGVGLVFDRCNLTVAAAYDDDAKLSLGRPWQTFAQYTQVRKGRRQQLCDRRGFGYEELGVYGHFLGRDLPRQHDVQQDHQESLECVDQQEPERQKRGRDLPR
;
A
#
# COMPACT_ATOMS: atom_id res chain seq x y z
N MET A 1 16.00 10.61 21.72
CA MET A 1 14.56 10.73 22.02
C MET A 1 14.41 11.65 23.22
N ASN A 2 13.53 12.62 23.14
CA ASN A 2 13.27 13.53 24.25
C ASN A 2 12.13 13.01 25.13
N ALA A 3 12.01 13.55 26.35
CA ALA A 3 10.87 13.27 27.23
C ALA A 3 9.55 13.57 26.51
N GLY A 4 8.57 12.72 26.71
CA GLY A 4 7.28 12.72 26.01
C GLY A 4 7.25 11.90 24.71
N THR A 5 8.38 11.35 24.27
CA THR A 5 8.40 10.48 23.06
C THR A 5 7.92 9.08 23.40
N ILE A 6 7.04 8.54 22.56
CA ILE A 6 6.63 7.12 22.61
C ILE A 6 7.04 6.46 21.31
N LEU A 7 7.71 5.32 21.40
CA LEU A 7 8.06 4.43 20.30
C LEU A 7 7.32 3.11 20.48
N TYR A 8 6.67 2.63 19.44
CA TYR A 8 6.03 1.33 19.45
C TYR A 8 6.95 0.27 18.87
N ILE A 9 7.38 -0.67 19.68
CA ILE A 9 8.30 -1.75 19.31
C ILE A 9 7.49 -2.97 18.87
N PRO A 10 7.61 -3.41 17.61
CA PRO A 10 6.92 -4.61 17.17
C PRO A 10 7.56 -5.85 17.80
N VAL A 11 6.80 -6.61 18.55
CA VAL A 11 7.24 -7.88 19.16
C VAL A 11 6.35 -8.98 18.61
N ALA A 12 6.96 -9.97 17.94
CA ALA A 12 6.24 -11.09 17.37
C ALA A 12 5.76 -12.08 18.45
N GLN A 13 4.71 -12.83 18.12
CA GLN A 13 4.29 -13.94 18.96
C GLN A 13 5.40 -14.97 19.11
N ALA A 14 5.65 -15.45 20.33
CA ALA A 14 6.62 -16.50 20.65
C ALA A 14 6.16 -17.29 21.88
N GLU A 15 6.27 -18.63 21.81
CA GLU A 15 5.99 -19.52 22.93
C GLU A 15 6.91 -19.27 24.08
N GLY A 16 7.14 -18.74 24.88
CA GLY A 16 8.15 -18.45 25.92
C GLY A 16 8.46 -16.98 26.07
N GLY A 17 7.78 -16.15 25.29
CA GLY A 17 7.95 -14.71 25.35
C GLY A 17 9.14 -14.19 24.56
N ALA A 18 9.38 -12.90 24.69
CA ALA A 18 10.54 -12.22 24.13
C ALA A 18 11.20 -11.37 25.21
N THR A 19 12.49 -11.17 25.14
CA THR A 19 13.17 -10.16 25.92
C THR A 19 13.51 -8.96 25.06
N VAL A 20 13.19 -7.77 25.55
CA VAL A 20 13.49 -6.51 24.87
C VAL A 20 14.56 -5.77 25.67
N THR A 21 15.66 -5.43 25.02
CA THR A 21 16.76 -4.67 25.61
C THR A 21 16.90 -3.34 24.88
N VAL A 22 16.69 -2.23 25.58
CA VAL A 22 16.91 -0.88 25.06
C VAL A 22 18.34 -0.47 25.31
N LYS A 23 19.09 -0.15 24.25
CA LYS A 23 20.50 0.29 24.32
C LYS A 23 20.61 1.77 24.05
N GLY A 24 21.38 2.48 24.88
CA GLY A 24 21.56 3.92 24.69
C GLY A 24 22.16 4.59 25.93
N GLN A 25 22.33 5.91 25.82
CA GLN A 25 22.81 6.74 26.91
C GLN A 25 21.68 7.65 27.40
N LEU A 26 21.42 7.57 28.70
CA LEU A 26 20.31 8.26 29.36
C LEU A 26 20.84 9.53 30.07
N TYR A 27 20.12 10.63 29.88
CA TYR A 27 20.40 11.91 30.52
C TYR A 27 19.13 12.45 31.19
N GLY A 28 18.83 11.93 32.38
CA GLY A 28 17.81 12.42 33.27
C GLY A 28 16.39 11.86 33.18
N PRO A 29 15.87 11.36 32.03
CA PRO A 29 14.49 10.86 32.00
C PRO A 29 14.35 9.45 32.60
N THR A 30 13.12 9.06 32.90
CA THR A 30 12.74 7.68 33.18
C THR A 30 12.31 6.98 31.90
N LEU A 31 12.61 5.69 31.79
CA LEU A 31 12.20 4.89 30.64
C LEU A 31 11.14 3.90 31.07
N LYS A 32 10.09 3.74 30.26
CA LYS A 32 9.09 2.68 30.46
C LYS A 32 8.96 1.83 29.22
N LEU A 33 8.88 0.53 29.43
CA LEU A 33 8.56 -0.45 28.41
C LEU A 33 7.30 -1.21 28.86
N ASP A 34 6.26 -1.15 28.05
CA ASP A 34 4.96 -1.76 28.37
C ASP A 34 4.41 -1.33 29.75
N GLY A 35 4.61 -0.04 30.09
CA GLY A 35 4.22 0.53 31.36
C GLY A 35 5.15 0.22 32.55
N THR A 36 6.17 -0.62 32.36
CA THR A 36 7.14 -0.98 33.41
C THR A 36 8.40 -0.12 33.31
N ASP A 37 8.90 0.38 34.44
CA ASP A 37 10.14 1.15 34.48
C ASP A 37 11.32 0.25 34.10
N ILE A 38 12.20 0.77 33.24
CA ILE A 38 13.37 0.04 32.75
C ILE A 38 14.63 0.89 32.81
N THR A 39 15.78 0.23 32.73
CA THR A 39 17.09 0.85 32.53
C THR A 39 17.71 0.42 31.20
N THR A 40 18.54 1.28 30.62
CA THR A 40 19.28 0.94 29.40
C THR A 40 20.24 -0.24 29.66
N GLY A 41 20.29 -1.16 28.69
CA GLY A 41 21.14 -2.37 28.78
C GLY A 41 20.54 -3.53 29.57
N THR A 42 19.41 -3.33 30.25
CA THR A 42 18.72 -4.42 30.97
C THR A 42 17.67 -5.06 30.08
N ALA A 43 17.68 -6.39 29.99
CA ALA A 43 16.68 -7.16 29.29
C ALA A 43 15.37 -7.24 30.09
N VAL A 44 14.26 -6.97 29.48
CA VAL A 44 12.92 -7.05 30.07
C VAL A 44 12.10 -8.08 29.31
N THR A 45 11.55 -9.06 30.04
CA THR A 45 10.68 -10.08 29.42
C THR A 45 9.32 -9.52 29.14
N ILE A 46 8.88 -9.69 27.90
CA ILE A 46 7.55 -9.34 27.43
C ILE A 46 6.79 -10.63 27.12
N ALA A 47 5.62 -10.81 27.72
CA ALA A 47 4.74 -11.91 27.37
C ALA A 47 4.19 -11.70 25.95
N THR A 48 4.30 -12.73 25.12
CA THR A 48 3.92 -12.65 23.69
C THR A 48 3.00 -13.80 23.31
N ASP A 49 1.79 -13.79 23.82
CA ASP A 49 0.69 -14.65 23.41
C ASP A 49 0.15 -14.29 22.00
N SER A 50 0.47 -13.10 21.54
CA SER A 50 0.15 -12.59 20.20
C SER A 50 1.21 -11.60 19.72
N THR A 51 1.33 -11.43 18.40
CA THR A 51 2.15 -10.34 17.84
C THR A 51 1.52 -9.00 18.21
N ARG A 52 2.29 -8.13 18.87
CA ARG A 52 1.81 -6.81 19.30
C ARG A 52 2.86 -5.72 19.21
N TYR A 53 2.43 -4.48 19.28
CA TYR A 53 3.29 -3.32 19.43
C TYR A 53 3.43 -2.97 20.92
N VAL A 54 4.65 -3.05 21.43
CA VAL A 54 4.97 -2.75 22.83
C VAL A 54 5.35 -1.28 22.94
N PRO A 55 4.63 -0.46 23.72
CA PRO A 55 4.98 0.94 23.89
C PRO A 55 6.26 1.09 24.72
N PHE A 56 7.20 1.86 24.20
CA PHE A 56 8.39 2.31 24.88
C PHE A 56 8.34 3.82 25.01
N SER A 57 8.31 4.35 26.23
CA SER A 57 8.22 5.79 26.48
C SER A 57 9.43 6.35 27.21
N VAL A 58 9.72 7.61 26.93
CA VAL A 58 10.72 8.44 27.63
C VAL A 58 9.94 9.48 28.43
N GLU A 59 9.97 9.37 29.76
CA GLU A 59 9.17 10.20 30.68
C GLU A 59 10.02 11.13 31.53
N GLY A 60 9.43 12.21 32.07
CA GLY A 60 10.09 13.18 32.93
C GLY A 60 10.82 14.29 32.15
N THR A 61 12.06 14.59 32.49
CA THR A 61 12.86 15.63 31.85
C THR A 61 14.20 15.07 31.39
N GLY A 62 14.66 15.45 30.20
CA GLY A 62 15.95 15.01 29.66
C GLY A 62 15.82 14.26 28.34
N SER A 63 16.84 13.48 27.99
CA SER A 63 16.95 12.82 26.68
C SER A 63 17.54 11.42 26.79
N LEU A 64 17.12 10.54 25.87
CA LEU A 64 17.74 9.26 25.58
C LEU A 64 18.44 9.34 24.21
N TYR A 65 19.72 9.06 24.15
CA TYR A 65 20.44 8.78 22.92
C TYR A 65 20.34 7.28 22.63
N LEU A 66 19.26 6.88 21.92
CA LEU A 66 19.00 5.51 21.56
C LEU A 66 20.03 5.01 20.55
N THR A 67 20.76 3.95 20.87
CA THR A 67 21.74 3.31 19.97
C THR A 67 21.24 2.00 19.39
N GLY A 68 20.21 1.39 19.98
CA GLY A 68 19.59 0.18 19.46
C GLY A 68 18.52 -0.38 20.40
N ILE A 69 17.74 -1.27 19.84
CA ILE A 69 16.79 -2.11 20.56
C ILE A 69 17.07 -3.54 20.09
N ALA A 70 17.38 -4.43 21.03
CA ALA A 70 17.49 -5.86 20.77
C ALA A 70 16.20 -6.55 21.22
N ILE A 71 15.74 -7.49 20.43
CA ILE A 71 14.60 -8.36 20.78
C ILE A 71 15.10 -9.79 20.62
N ASP A 72 15.20 -10.49 21.76
CA ASP A 72 15.61 -11.88 21.81
C ASP A 72 14.39 -12.73 22.18
N TYR A 73 14.02 -13.64 21.31
CA TYR A 73 12.91 -14.55 21.54
C TYR A 73 13.40 -15.78 22.33
N ALA A 74 12.60 -16.22 23.32
CA ALA A 74 12.96 -17.39 24.11
C ALA A 74 13.18 -18.62 23.21
N ALA A 75 14.20 -19.40 23.55
CA ALA A 75 14.49 -20.65 22.86
C ALA A 75 13.31 -21.62 23.00
N GLY A 76 12.61 -21.86 21.95
CA GLY A 76 11.38 -22.66 21.91
C GLY A 76 10.48 -22.33 20.74
N SER A 77 10.56 -21.10 20.18
CA SER A 77 10.02 -20.88 18.84
C SER A 77 10.87 -21.69 17.87
N PRO A 78 10.30 -22.66 17.13
CA PRO A 78 11.06 -23.35 16.11
C PRO A 78 11.63 -22.30 15.18
N ALA A 79 12.96 -22.31 14.98
CA ALA A 79 13.58 -21.44 14.00
C ALA A 79 12.83 -21.67 12.68
N ALA A 80 12.30 -20.59 12.10
CA ALA A 80 11.59 -20.72 10.84
C ALA A 80 12.51 -21.41 9.84
N THR A 81 12.10 -22.57 9.35
CA THR A 81 12.81 -23.29 8.31
C THR A 81 12.44 -22.67 6.95
N SER A 82 13.24 -22.95 5.96
CA SER A 82 12.91 -22.60 4.58
C SER A 82 13.44 -23.64 3.63
N HIS A 83 12.65 -23.93 2.61
CA HIS A 83 13.08 -24.71 1.48
C HIS A 83 13.08 -23.85 0.21
N THR A 84 14.05 -24.07 -0.65
CA THR A 84 14.28 -23.25 -1.81
C THR A 84 14.09 -24.05 -3.08
N VAL A 85 13.32 -23.49 -4.00
CA VAL A 85 13.18 -24.01 -5.37
C VAL A 85 13.66 -22.96 -6.38
N THR A 86 14.09 -23.43 -7.55
CA THR A 86 14.54 -22.54 -8.63
C THR A 86 13.51 -22.48 -9.74
N VAL A 87 13.27 -21.24 -10.23
CA VAL A 87 12.33 -20.98 -11.32
C VAL A 87 13.07 -20.34 -12.49
N GLY A 88 12.80 -20.80 -13.68
CA GLY A 88 13.35 -20.26 -14.91
C GLY A 88 13.69 -21.32 -15.96
N PRO A 89 14.30 -20.92 -17.08
CA PRO A 89 14.55 -21.84 -18.21
C PRO A 89 15.35 -23.10 -17.86
N ASN A 90 16.20 -23.03 -16.84
CA ASN A 90 17.00 -24.15 -16.33
C ASN A 90 16.69 -24.47 -14.86
N GLY A 91 15.61 -23.91 -14.33
CA GLY A 91 15.17 -24.15 -12.96
C GLY A 91 14.39 -25.48 -12.80
N GLN A 92 14.10 -25.82 -11.54
CA GLN A 92 13.21 -26.95 -11.20
C GLN A 92 11.82 -26.74 -11.78
N TYR A 93 11.36 -25.49 -11.85
CA TYR A 93 10.09 -25.10 -12.44
C TYR A 93 10.32 -24.09 -13.56
N ARG A 94 9.53 -24.19 -14.62
CA ARG A 94 9.59 -23.28 -15.75
C ARG A 94 8.82 -22.00 -15.51
N THR A 95 7.76 -22.07 -14.70
CA THR A 95 6.87 -20.97 -14.37
C THR A 95 6.77 -20.79 -12.86
N ILE A 96 6.45 -19.58 -12.45
CA ILE A 96 6.31 -19.20 -11.04
C ILE A 96 5.07 -19.87 -10.45
N GLN A 97 3.94 -19.85 -11.19
CA GLN A 97 2.71 -20.45 -10.70
C GLN A 97 2.87 -21.98 -10.50
N ALA A 98 3.56 -22.68 -11.40
CA ALA A 98 3.80 -24.11 -11.23
C ALA A 98 4.66 -24.42 -9.99
N ALA A 99 5.61 -23.54 -9.65
CA ALA A 99 6.40 -23.69 -8.42
C ALA A 99 5.53 -23.48 -7.17
N LEU A 100 4.62 -22.52 -7.18
CA LEU A 100 3.68 -22.27 -6.09
C LEU A 100 2.69 -23.42 -5.89
N ASP A 101 2.18 -23.98 -6.98
CA ASP A 101 1.19 -25.06 -6.94
C ASP A 101 1.79 -26.37 -6.40
N ALA A 102 3.03 -26.66 -6.76
CA ALA A 102 3.72 -27.89 -6.42
C ALA A 102 4.37 -27.93 -5.04
N ASN A 103 4.47 -26.79 -4.33
CA ASN A 103 5.16 -26.71 -3.04
C ASN A 103 4.24 -26.17 -1.97
N ASP A 104 4.31 -26.76 -0.78
CA ASP A 104 3.64 -26.22 0.40
C ASP A 104 4.52 -25.20 1.12
N SER A 105 3.89 -24.35 1.91
CA SER A 105 4.59 -23.37 2.76
C SER A 105 3.75 -22.95 3.96
N SER A 106 4.43 -22.46 4.97
CA SER A 106 3.83 -21.89 6.17
C SER A 106 4.66 -20.69 6.65
N GLU A 107 4.21 -19.97 7.68
CA GLU A 107 5.04 -18.93 8.29
C GLU A 107 6.30 -19.49 8.97
N THR A 108 6.27 -20.76 9.41
CA THR A 108 7.37 -21.45 10.08
C THR A 108 8.21 -22.34 9.17
N ASP A 109 7.69 -22.73 8.01
CA ASP A 109 8.44 -23.40 6.94
C ASP A 109 8.21 -22.69 5.61
N ARG A 110 9.10 -21.75 5.32
CA ARG A 110 8.94 -20.80 4.22
C ARG A 110 9.35 -21.41 2.88
N LEU A 111 8.58 -21.14 1.84
CA LEU A 111 8.96 -21.45 0.46
C LEU A 111 9.69 -20.27 -0.17
N VAL A 112 10.93 -20.49 -0.59
CA VAL A 112 11.73 -19.48 -1.30
C VAL A 112 11.84 -19.86 -2.77
N LEU A 113 11.22 -19.06 -3.64
CA LEU A 113 11.40 -19.17 -5.09
C LEU A 113 12.60 -18.30 -5.50
N LYS A 114 13.72 -18.93 -5.85
CA LYS A 114 14.84 -18.26 -6.53
C LYS A 114 14.54 -18.18 -8.01
N ILE A 115 14.13 -16.98 -8.46
CA ILE A 115 13.68 -16.75 -9.83
C ILE A 115 14.83 -16.19 -10.64
N THR A 116 15.18 -16.89 -11.72
CA THR A 116 16.23 -16.46 -12.65
C THR A 116 15.84 -15.15 -13.35
N PRO A 117 16.73 -14.18 -13.53
CA PRO A 117 16.46 -12.99 -14.31
C PRO A 117 15.86 -13.30 -15.68
N GLY A 118 14.76 -12.67 -15.99
CA GLY A 118 13.99 -12.93 -17.22
C GLY A 118 12.62 -12.29 -17.19
N ASP A 119 11.86 -12.55 -18.24
CA ASP A 119 10.51 -12.02 -18.46
C ASP A 119 9.49 -13.17 -18.35
N TYR A 120 8.66 -13.11 -17.33
CA TYR A 120 7.63 -14.09 -17.00
C TYR A 120 6.26 -13.52 -17.30
N ARG A 121 5.68 -13.96 -18.41
CA ARG A 121 4.33 -13.53 -18.79
C ARG A 121 3.32 -14.46 -18.13
N GLU A 122 3.02 -14.17 -16.87
CA GLU A 122 2.15 -14.97 -16.03
C GLU A 122 1.18 -14.09 -15.24
N LYS A 123 -0.06 -14.56 -15.05
CA LYS A 123 -0.98 -14.06 -14.05
C LYS A 123 -0.89 -14.97 -12.83
N ILE A 124 -0.41 -14.42 -11.70
CA ILE A 124 -0.03 -15.20 -10.54
C ILE A 124 -0.97 -14.92 -9.37
N THR A 125 -1.35 -15.98 -8.66
CA THR A 125 -2.02 -15.89 -7.37
C THR A 125 -1.25 -16.66 -6.31
N VAL A 126 -0.74 -15.97 -5.29
CA VAL A 126 -0.13 -16.57 -4.11
C VAL A 126 -1.21 -16.77 -3.05
N THR A 127 -1.44 -18.00 -2.63
CA THR A 127 -2.50 -18.35 -1.66
C THR A 127 -1.95 -18.88 -0.34
N LYS A 128 -0.69 -19.34 -0.33
CA LYS A 128 -0.06 -19.98 0.83
C LYS A 128 0.78 -18.98 1.63
N PRO A 129 0.82 -19.07 2.96
CA PRO A 129 1.62 -18.19 3.81
C PRO A 129 3.13 -18.47 3.66
N GLY A 130 3.96 -17.51 4.06
CA GLY A 130 5.40 -17.70 4.14
C GLY A 130 6.12 -17.85 2.80
N VAL A 131 5.56 -17.38 1.69
CA VAL A 131 6.19 -17.42 0.37
C VAL A 131 7.16 -16.24 0.19
N THR A 132 8.30 -16.51 -0.40
CA THR A 132 9.31 -15.51 -0.77
C THR A 132 9.65 -15.62 -2.26
N PHE A 133 9.55 -14.49 -2.97
CA PHE A 133 10.10 -14.34 -4.32
C PHE A 133 11.46 -13.65 -4.21
N ALA A 134 12.50 -14.26 -4.74
CA ALA A 134 13.85 -13.69 -4.73
C ALA A 134 14.44 -13.72 -6.12
N ASN A 135 14.98 -12.59 -6.57
CA ASN A 135 15.84 -12.59 -7.75
C ASN A 135 17.05 -13.47 -7.47
N ALA A 136 17.28 -14.47 -8.31
CA ALA A 136 18.37 -15.42 -8.12
C ALA A 136 19.75 -14.77 -8.33
N ASP A 137 19.82 -13.64 -9.02
CA ASP A 137 21.04 -12.89 -9.28
C ASP A 137 20.88 -11.43 -8.81
N VAL A 138 21.23 -11.19 -7.56
CA VAL A 138 21.21 -9.84 -6.96
C VAL A 138 22.30 -8.91 -7.52
N THR A 139 23.26 -9.43 -8.26
CA THR A 139 24.35 -8.66 -8.87
C THR A 139 24.08 -8.30 -10.33
N ALA A 140 23.17 -9.03 -10.97
CA ALA A 140 22.83 -8.78 -12.36
C ALA A 140 22.03 -7.49 -12.51
N LYS A 141 22.40 -6.70 -13.49
CA LYS A 141 21.58 -5.58 -13.98
C LYS A 141 20.28 -6.05 -14.66
N ARG A 142 20.02 -7.35 -14.70
CA ARG A 142 18.85 -7.94 -15.32
C ARG A 142 17.78 -8.16 -14.26
N ALA A 143 16.59 -7.67 -14.56
CA ALA A 143 15.43 -7.81 -13.69
C ALA A 143 14.77 -9.19 -13.85
N VAL A 144 14.15 -9.66 -12.77
CA VAL A 144 13.06 -10.62 -12.84
C VAL A 144 11.80 -9.79 -13.04
N THR A 145 11.18 -9.88 -14.20
CA THR A 145 9.95 -9.18 -14.52
C THR A 145 8.78 -10.16 -14.65
N ILE A 146 7.79 -9.99 -13.79
CA ILE A 146 6.52 -10.72 -13.86
C ILE A 146 5.51 -9.76 -14.44
N ARG A 147 4.94 -10.09 -15.62
CA ARG A 147 4.02 -9.18 -16.30
C ARG A 147 2.82 -9.87 -16.94
N ALA A 148 1.72 -9.12 -17.01
CA ALA A 148 0.51 -9.46 -17.74
C ALA A 148 -0.19 -8.19 -18.20
N SER A 149 -1.22 -8.34 -19.04
CA SER A 149 -1.94 -7.22 -19.65
C SER A 149 -3.45 -7.38 -19.40
N TYR A 150 -3.89 -7.09 -18.17
CA TYR A 150 -5.30 -7.19 -17.78
C TYR A 150 -5.79 -5.87 -17.20
N TYR A 151 -7.01 -5.47 -17.52
CA TYR A 151 -7.65 -4.30 -16.91
C TYR A 151 -9.08 -4.60 -16.47
N SER A 152 -9.66 -3.69 -15.69
CA SER A 152 -10.89 -3.96 -14.95
C SER A 152 -12.11 -4.23 -15.80
N SER A 153 -12.23 -3.57 -16.96
CA SER A 153 -13.42 -3.65 -17.80
C SER A 153 -13.32 -4.70 -18.91
N ASN A 154 -12.09 -5.00 -19.33
CA ASN A 154 -11.85 -6.03 -20.36
C ASN A 154 -10.69 -6.91 -19.97
N THR A 155 -10.61 -8.07 -20.57
CA THR A 155 -9.50 -8.99 -20.40
C THR A 155 -9.02 -9.56 -21.73
N PHE A 156 -7.73 -9.86 -21.76
CA PHE A 156 -7.21 -10.83 -22.69
C PHE A 156 -7.03 -12.15 -21.95
N ASP A 157 -7.40 -13.26 -22.54
CA ASP A 157 -7.13 -14.56 -21.99
C ASP A 157 -5.62 -14.87 -21.97
N ALA A 158 -5.24 -16.02 -21.43
CA ALA A 158 -3.84 -16.42 -21.33
C ALA A 158 -3.14 -16.53 -22.70
N ASP A 159 -3.89 -16.68 -23.77
CA ASP A 159 -3.40 -16.78 -25.15
C ASP A 159 -3.33 -15.40 -25.83
N GLY A 160 -3.68 -14.33 -25.11
CA GLY A 160 -3.68 -12.96 -25.65
C GLY A 160 -4.89 -12.64 -26.52
N LYS A 161 -5.94 -13.45 -26.47
CA LYS A 161 -7.19 -13.19 -27.18
C LYS A 161 -8.08 -12.28 -26.34
N PHE A 162 -8.64 -11.26 -26.98
CA PHE A 162 -9.60 -10.36 -26.36
C PHE A 162 -10.85 -11.11 -25.91
N VAL A 163 -11.22 -10.93 -24.65
CA VAL A 163 -12.46 -11.47 -24.07
C VAL A 163 -13.45 -10.33 -23.91
N PRO A 164 -14.66 -10.42 -24.50
CA PRO A 164 -15.67 -9.39 -24.37
C PRO A 164 -16.04 -9.08 -22.92
N GLN A 165 -16.37 -7.81 -22.65
CA GLN A 165 -16.62 -7.26 -21.31
C GLN A 165 -17.82 -7.94 -20.60
N ASP A 166 -18.82 -8.36 -21.36
CA ASP A 166 -20.03 -9.03 -20.88
C ASP A 166 -19.77 -10.45 -20.33
N GLU A 167 -18.68 -11.09 -20.74
CA GLU A 167 -18.29 -12.40 -20.24
C GLU A 167 -17.38 -12.34 -19.01
N PHE A 168 -16.60 -11.26 -18.85
CA PHE A 168 -15.62 -11.11 -17.76
C PHE A 168 -15.46 -9.65 -17.29
N ASP A 169 -16.35 -9.19 -16.44
CA ASP A 169 -16.04 -8.05 -15.60
C ASP A 169 -15.10 -8.47 -14.47
N LEU A 170 -13.81 -8.37 -14.70
CA LEU A 170 -12.82 -8.69 -13.67
C LEU A 170 -12.88 -7.76 -12.47
N GLY A 171 -13.28 -6.53 -12.71
CA GLY A 171 -13.12 -5.48 -11.73
C GLY A 171 -11.67 -5.27 -11.31
N THR A 172 -11.40 -4.22 -10.58
CA THR A 172 -10.05 -3.85 -10.12
C THR A 172 -9.37 -4.97 -9.30
N ASN A 173 -10.15 -5.73 -8.54
CA ASN A 173 -9.61 -6.81 -7.70
C ASN A 173 -8.98 -7.96 -8.49
N LYS A 174 -9.53 -8.29 -9.64
CA LYS A 174 -9.14 -9.49 -10.39
C LYS A 174 -8.25 -9.20 -11.59
N CYS A 175 -8.04 -7.92 -11.95
CA CYS A 175 -7.19 -7.57 -13.08
C CYS A 175 -5.69 -7.54 -12.75
N ALA A 176 -5.30 -7.80 -11.50
CA ALA A 176 -3.91 -7.77 -11.09
C ALA A 176 -3.05 -8.82 -11.81
N THR A 177 -1.85 -8.41 -12.21
CA THR A 177 -0.82 -9.34 -12.70
C THR A 177 -0.44 -10.33 -11.60
N VAL A 178 -0.17 -9.84 -10.39
CA VAL A 178 0.13 -10.67 -9.23
C VAL A 178 -0.82 -10.32 -8.09
N THR A 179 -1.49 -11.34 -7.55
CA THR A 179 -2.32 -11.22 -6.35
C THR A 179 -1.67 -11.99 -5.19
N ILE A 180 -1.40 -11.28 -4.11
CA ILE A 180 -1.03 -11.88 -2.82
C ILE A 180 -2.32 -12.04 -2.03
N GLY A 181 -2.93 -13.21 -2.13
CA GLY A 181 -4.25 -13.49 -1.56
C GLY A 181 -4.25 -13.45 -0.03
N ALA A 182 -5.41 -13.32 0.59
CA ALA A 182 -5.57 -13.13 2.03
C ALA A 182 -4.90 -14.22 2.89
N GLY A 183 -4.79 -15.45 2.36
CA GLY A 183 -4.10 -16.55 3.04
C GLY A 183 -2.57 -16.49 2.97
N ALA A 184 -2.00 -15.62 2.12
CA ALA A 184 -0.56 -15.56 1.87
C ALA A 184 0.19 -14.63 2.87
N THR A 185 -0.18 -14.70 4.16
CA THR A 185 0.45 -13.88 5.20
C THR A 185 1.97 -14.10 5.26
N GLY A 186 2.71 -13.04 5.52
CA GLY A 186 4.17 -13.10 5.57
C GLY A 186 4.86 -13.22 4.20
N PHE A 187 4.20 -12.87 3.11
CA PHE A 187 4.80 -12.82 1.78
C PHE A 187 5.96 -11.82 1.74
N SER A 188 7.02 -12.18 1.01
CA SER A 188 8.16 -11.29 0.78
C SER A 188 8.62 -11.31 -0.68
N ALA A 189 9.12 -10.17 -1.19
CA ALA A 189 9.74 -10.10 -2.50
C ALA A 189 11.02 -9.26 -2.47
N TYR A 190 12.06 -9.75 -3.12
CA TYR A 190 13.39 -9.13 -3.16
C TYR A 190 13.84 -8.93 -4.59
N GLY A 191 13.93 -7.68 -5.06
CA GLY A 191 14.40 -7.31 -6.38
C GLY A 191 13.55 -7.85 -7.53
N ILE A 192 12.23 -7.88 -7.33
CA ILE A 192 11.24 -8.35 -8.32
C ILE A 192 10.56 -7.16 -8.97
N THR A 193 10.35 -7.22 -10.27
CA THR A 193 9.50 -6.29 -11.00
C THR A 193 8.13 -6.93 -11.22
N PHE A 194 7.09 -6.30 -10.67
CA PHE A 194 5.69 -6.59 -10.93
C PHE A 194 5.17 -5.56 -11.94
N GLN A 195 4.68 -6.00 -13.08
CA GLN A 195 4.26 -5.09 -14.13
C GLN A 195 2.89 -5.49 -14.68
N ASN A 196 2.00 -4.51 -14.79
CA ASN A 196 0.87 -4.62 -15.70
C ASN A 196 1.20 -3.77 -16.93
N ASP A 197 1.41 -4.44 -18.07
CA ASP A 197 1.81 -3.78 -19.32
C ASP A 197 0.62 -3.41 -20.22
N TYR A 198 -0.58 -3.37 -19.69
CA TYR A 198 -1.76 -2.86 -20.36
C TYR A 198 -1.54 -1.43 -20.84
N ASN A 199 -1.66 -1.23 -22.14
CA ASN A 199 -1.50 0.09 -22.74
C ASN A 199 -2.86 0.74 -22.92
N VAL A 200 -3.22 1.61 -21.98
CA VAL A 200 -4.48 2.35 -22.00
C VAL A 200 -4.70 3.18 -23.29
N VAL A 201 -3.60 3.68 -23.88
CA VAL A 201 -3.66 4.52 -25.10
C VAL A 201 -4.18 3.74 -26.31
N ASP A 202 -3.84 2.45 -26.39
CA ASP A 202 -4.23 1.60 -27.52
C ASP A 202 -5.68 1.06 -27.38
N HIS A 203 -6.29 1.20 -26.20
CA HIS A 203 -7.52 0.53 -25.85
C HIS A 203 -8.63 1.46 -25.32
N THR A 204 -8.40 2.77 -25.23
CA THR A 204 -9.45 3.69 -24.75
C THR A 204 -10.50 3.98 -25.81
N ALA A 205 -11.65 3.31 -25.72
CA ALA A 205 -12.90 3.91 -26.18
C ALA A 205 -13.38 4.94 -25.15
N ALA A 206 -14.08 5.99 -25.57
CA ALA A 206 -14.61 7.03 -24.68
C ALA A 206 -15.50 6.39 -23.59
N GLY A 207 -15.11 6.54 -22.32
CA GLY A 207 -15.88 6.06 -21.16
C GLY A 207 -15.40 4.76 -20.54
N GLU A 208 -14.40 4.06 -21.08
CA GLU A 208 -13.84 2.87 -20.44
C GLU A 208 -13.07 3.21 -19.17
N GLN A 209 -13.31 2.46 -18.12
CA GLN A 209 -12.46 2.46 -16.94
C GLN A 209 -11.24 1.60 -17.22
N THR A 210 -10.08 2.11 -16.86
CA THR A 210 -8.79 1.50 -17.17
C THR A 210 -7.90 1.15 -15.98
N PRO A 211 -8.44 0.83 -14.79
CA PRO A 211 -7.64 0.24 -13.71
C PRO A 211 -6.92 -1.02 -14.19
N ALA A 212 -5.61 -1.07 -14.03
CA ALA A 212 -4.76 -2.15 -14.50
C ALA A 212 -3.68 -2.46 -13.44
N VAL A 213 -4.06 -3.26 -12.46
CA VAL A 213 -3.25 -3.51 -11.26
C VAL A 213 -2.04 -4.38 -11.61
N ALA A 214 -0.84 -3.93 -11.22
CA ALA A 214 0.36 -4.74 -11.33
C ALA A 214 0.51 -5.68 -10.13
N LEU A 215 0.25 -5.17 -8.92
CA LEU A 215 0.33 -5.96 -7.68
C LEU A 215 -0.86 -5.63 -6.78
N ASN A 216 -1.61 -6.68 -6.40
CA ASN A 216 -2.67 -6.60 -5.41
C ASN A 216 -2.25 -7.38 -4.16
N THR A 217 -2.19 -6.73 -3.00
CA THR A 217 -1.88 -7.36 -1.72
C THR A 217 -3.13 -7.42 -0.84
N GLN A 218 -3.59 -8.64 -0.54
CA GLN A 218 -4.75 -8.87 0.33
C GLN A 218 -4.33 -9.52 1.65
N ALA A 219 -3.04 -9.82 1.81
CA ALA A 219 -2.48 -10.50 2.97
C ALA A 219 -1.88 -9.52 3.98
N ASP A 220 -1.81 -9.96 5.24
CA ASP A 220 -1.04 -9.27 6.27
C ASP A 220 0.46 -9.60 6.18
N LYS A 221 1.32 -8.72 6.68
CA LYS A 221 2.80 -8.87 6.74
C LYS A 221 3.44 -9.04 5.36
N VAL A 222 3.06 -8.22 4.38
CA VAL A 222 3.71 -8.20 3.07
C VAL A 222 4.95 -7.33 3.12
N TYR A 223 6.10 -7.88 2.66
CA TYR A 223 7.37 -7.17 2.61
C TYR A 223 7.96 -7.14 1.20
N LEU A 224 8.20 -5.94 0.67
CA LEU A 224 8.77 -5.74 -0.66
C LEU A 224 10.08 -4.95 -0.54
N LYS A 225 11.21 -5.57 -0.92
CA LYS A 225 12.52 -4.92 -0.85
C LYS A 225 13.11 -4.70 -2.23
N ASN A 226 13.48 -3.45 -2.52
CA ASN A 226 14.11 -3.05 -3.80
C ASN A 226 13.35 -3.60 -5.01
N SER A 227 12.03 -3.73 -4.89
CA SER A 227 11.14 -4.22 -5.95
C SER A 227 10.61 -3.06 -6.78
N ARG A 228 10.19 -3.36 -8.00
CA ARG A 228 9.58 -2.38 -8.90
C ARG A 228 8.13 -2.77 -9.14
N ILE A 229 7.22 -1.81 -9.08
CA ILE A 229 5.80 -2.02 -9.35
C ILE A 229 5.41 -1.04 -10.44
N ILE A 230 5.14 -1.55 -11.64
CA ILE A 230 5.02 -0.74 -12.85
C ILE A 230 3.65 -0.95 -13.47
N GLY A 231 2.94 0.14 -13.69
CA GLY A 231 1.62 0.15 -14.32
C GLY A 231 1.22 1.53 -14.80
N ARG A 232 -0.08 1.74 -14.88
CA ARG A 232 -0.68 3.01 -15.25
C ARG A 232 -1.69 3.43 -14.17
N GLN A 233 -3.00 3.36 -14.45
CA GLN A 233 -4.01 3.61 -13.43
C GLN A 233 -4.09 2.42 -12.46
N ASP A 234 -4.17 2.69 -11.15
CA ASP A 234 -4.37 1.69 -10.09
C ASP A 234 -3.24 0.64 -10.01
N THR A 235 -1.97 1.06 -10.06
CA THR A 235 -0.82 0.15 -10.19
C THR A 235 -0.62 -0.77 -8.99
N LEU A 236 -0.61 -0.24 -7.78
CA LEU A 236 -0.42 -0.98 -6.52
C LEU A 236 -1.69 -0.88 -5.66
N TYR A 237 -2.34 -2.02 -5.46
CA TYR A 237 -3.51 -2.14 -4.61
C TYR A 237 -3.16 -2.81 -3.27
N VAL A 238 -3.22 -2.05 -2.17
CA VAL A 238 -2.99 -2.57 -0.81
C VAL A 238 -4.32 -2.71 -0.08
N GLN A 239 -4.78 -3.96 0.09
CA GLN A 239 -6.11 -4.29 0.60
C GLN A 239 -6.10 -4.88 2.01
N GLY A 240 -7.22 -4.72 2.69
CA GLY A 240 -7.53 -5.32 3.98
C GLY A 240 -7.25 -4.38 5.14
N ALA A 241 -8.33 -3.85 5.70
CA ALA A 241 -8.24 -2.98 6.87
C ALA A 241 -7.50 -3.70 8.02
N GLY A 242 -6.38 -3.14 8.44
CA GLY A 242 -5.51 -3.72 9.46
C GLY A 242 -4.33 -4.52 8.90
N ASN A 243 -4.37 -4.97 7.65
CA ASN A 243 -3.22 -5.60 7.01
C ASN A 243 -2.02 -4.63 6.93
N ARG A 244 -0.83 -5.19 7.02
CA ARG A 244 0.43 -4.44 7.04
C ARG A 244 1.23 -4.74 5.78
N VAL A 245 1.62 -3.68 5.09
CA VAL A 245 2.48 -3.75 3.91
C VAL A 245 3.71 -2.87 4.17
N TYR A 246 4.90 -3.40 3.96
CA TYR A 246 6.13 -2.64 4.06
C TYR A 246 6.92 -2.69 2.75
N VAL A 247 7.15 -1.51 2.18
CA VAL A 247 7.96 -1.33 0.96
C VAL A 247 9.25 -0.62 1.34
N ASP A 248 10.39 -1.31 1.17
CA ASP A 248 11.73 -0.87 1.54
C ASP A 248 12.54 -0.59 0.27
N GLY A 249 12.70 0.66 -0.06
CA GLY A 249 13.31 1.11 -1.31
C GLY A 249 12.46 0.76 -2.54
N GLY A 250 13.10 0.68 -3.68
CA GLY A 250 12.46 0.30 -4.94
C GLY A 250 11.76 1.45 -5.66
N TYR A 251 10.83 1.11 -6.56
CA TYR A 251 10.25 2.03 -7.52
C TYR A 251 8.79 1.68 -7.81
N ILE A 252 7.91 2.67 -7.77
CA ILE A 252 6.49 2.51 -8.12
C ILE A 252 6.14 3.51 -9.21
N GLU A 253 5.56 3.06 -10.30
CA GLU A 253 5.18 3.88 -11.44
C GLU A 253 3.71 3.76 -11.77
N GLY A 254 3.08 4.89 -12.05
CA GLY A 254 1.70 4.94 -12.52
C GLY A 254 1.27 6.32 -12.96
N THR A 255 -0.03 6.49 -13.21
CA THR A 255 -0.60 7.75 -13.71
C THR A 255 -1.69 8.30 -12.78
N VAL A 256 -2.69 7.50 -12.46
CA VAL A 256 -3.84 7.90 -11.64
C VAL A 256 -4.03 6.86 -10.55
N ASP A 257 -4.16 7.32 -9.29
CA ASP A 257 -4.44 6.48 -8.12
C ASP A 257 -3.49 5.28 -7.98
N PHE A 258 -2.22 5.47 -8.36
CA PHE A 258 -1.35 4.33 -8.61
C PHE A 258 -0.81 3.66 -7.34
N VAL A 259 -1.05 4.22 -6.15
CA VAL A 259 -0.94 3.54 -4.86
C VAL A 259 -2.25 3.74 -4.12
N PHE A 260 -3.03 2.69 -3.91
CA PHE A 260 -4.37 2.83 -3.36
C PHE A 260 -4.78 1.64 -2.48
N GLY A 261 -5.85 1.82 -1.70
CA GLY A 261 -6.42 0.78 -0.85
C GLY A 261 -6.63 1.18 0.61
N ASP A 262 -6.98 0.19 1.45
CA ASP A 262 -7.38 0.38 2.85
C ASP A 262 -6.45 -0.28 3.88
N ALA A 263 -5.36 -0.91 3.43
CA ALA A 263 -4.34 -1.47 4.33
C ALA A 263 -3.49 -0.39 5.00
N ASN A 264 -2.77 -0.77 6.04
CA ASN A 264 -1.70 0.04 6.61
C ASN A 264 -0.40 -0.23 5.84
N ALA A 265 0.01 0.70 4.99
CA ALA A 265 1.19 0.52 4.15
C ALA A 265 2.26 1.57 4.46
N TYR A 266 3.48 1.11 4.72
CA TYR A 266 4.63 1.96 4.99
C TYR A 266 5.65 1.84 3.87
N PHE A 267 5.99 2.98 3.27
CA PHE A 267 6.96 3.10 2.19
C PHE A 267 8.19 3.84 2.71
N ALA A 268 9.35 3.19 2.68
CA ALA A 268 10.61 3.76 3.14
C ALA A 268 11.60 3.92 1.99
N GLY A 269 12.00 5.15 1.68
CA GLY A 269 13.01 5.43 0.66
C GLY A 269 12.63 4.97 -0.75
N THR A 270 11.34 4.85 -1.02
CA THR A 270 10.79 4.39 -2.31
C THR A 270 10.68 5.57 -3.28
N GLU A 271 11.03 5.37 -4.54
CA GLU A 271 10.71 6.31 -5.60
C GLU A 271 9.29 6.06 -6.13
N LEU A 272 8.46 7.11 -6.14
CA LEU A 272 7.14 7.12 -6.76
C LEU A 272 7.21 8.00 -8.01
N HIS A 273 6.98 7.40 -9.18
CA HIS A 273 7.10 8.07 -10.46
C HIS A 273 5.75 8.25 -11.14
N MET A 274 5.37 9.51 -11.38
CA MET A 274 4.22 9.83 -12.20
C MET A 274 4.60 9.69 -13.67
N ALA A 275 4.16 8.60 -14.31
CA ALA A 275 4.41 8.33 -15.71
C ALA A 275 3.59 9.25 -16.62
N ALA A 276 4.12 9.54 -17.80
CA ALA A 276 3.39 10.30 -18.80
C ALA A 276 2.09 9.58 -19.21
N PHE A 277 1.02 10.37 -19.34
CA PHE A 277 -0.25 9.89 -19.81
C PHE A 277 -0.71 10.75 -21.00
N ALA A 278 -0.60 10.21 -22.21
CA ALA A 278 -0.85 10.96 -23.44
C ALA A 278 -2.24 11.62 -23.43
N GLY A 279 -2.27 12.92 -23.69
CA GLY A 279 -3.49 13.72 -23.72
C GLY A 279 -4.07 14.07 -22.36
N LYS A 280 -3.37 13.78 -21.26
CA LYS A 280 -3.76 14.18 -19.91
C LYS A 280 -2.66 15.00 -19.25
N ASN A 281 -3.07 16.04 -18.56
CA ASN A 281 -2.18 16.91 -17.79
C ASN A 281 -2.55 16.91 -16.30
N ASN A 282 -3.02 15.76 -15.81
CA ASN A 282 -3.39 15.53 -14.42
C ASN A 282 -3.05 14.11 -13.99
N GLY A 283 -2.86 13.91 -12.68
CA GLY A 283 -2.55 12.61 -12.11
C GLY A 283 -2.67 12.62 -10.59
N TYR A 284 -2.79 11.43 -10.02
CA TYR A 284 -2.87 11.25 -8.56
C TYR A 284 -1.89 10.15 -8.14
N PHE A 285 -0.97 10.47 -7.22
CA PHE A 285 -0.05 9.47 -6.68
C PHE A 285 -0.79 8.42 -5.87
N THR A 286 -1.75 8.85 -5.04
CA THR A 286 -2.44 7.94 -4.12
C THR A 286 -3.96 8.09 -4.12
N ALA A 287 -4.66 7.00 -3.73
CA ALA A 287 -6.08 7.00 -3.44
C ALA A 287 -6.40 6.09 -2.24
N ALA A 288 -6.13 6.60 -1.04
CA ALA A 288 -6.40 5.86 0.19
C ALA A 288 -7.90 5.77 0.50
N ASN A 289 -8.34 4.60 1.01
CA ASN A 289 -9.67 4.46 1.61
C ASN A 289 -9.60 3.84 3.02
N THR A 290 -8.50 4.05 3.71
CA THR A 290 -8.23 3.55 5.05
C THR A 290 -9.30 4.03 6.03
N LYS A 291 -9.79 3.12 6.85
CA LYS A 291 -10.76 3.45 7.91
C LYS A 291 -10.13 4.35 8.97
N LYS A 292 -10.93 5.15 9.65
CA LYS A 292 -10.48 6.09 10.70
C LYS A 292 -9.58 5.45 11.80
N SER A 293 -9.74 4.15 12.05
CA SER A 293 -8.91 3.40 13.01
C SER A 293 -7.59 2.89 12.44
N GLY A 294 -7.36 3.04 11.13
CA GLY A 294 -6.14 2.59 10.46
C GLY A 294 -5.07 3.70 10.43
N VAL A 295 -3.84 3.30 10.14
CA VAL A 295 -2.72 4.22 9.94
C VAL A 295 -2.69 4.76 8.51
N GLY A 296 -3.14 3.98 7.54
CA GLY A 296 -3.19 4.35 6.12
C GLY A 296 -1.85 4.21 5.40
N LEU A 297 -1.66 5.08 4.40
CA LEU A 297 -0.46 5.08 3.57
C LEU A 297 0.57 6.07 4.16
N VAL A 298 1.72 5.58 4.57
CA VAL A 298 2.80 6.37 5.18
C VAL A 298 4.02 6.36 4.27
N PHE A 299 4.52 7.53 3.90
CA PHE A 299 5.68 7.70 3.03
C PHE A 299 6.83 8.37 3.80
N ASP A 300 7.91 7.62 4.06
CA ASP A 300 9.08 8.08 4.78
C ASP A 300 10.28 8.17 3.84
N ARG A 301 10.84 9.38 3.69
CA ARG A 301 12.01 9.66 2.84
C ARG A 301 11.85 9.15 1.40
N CYS A 302 10.62 9.13 0.90
CA CYS A 302 10.30 8.78 -0.47
C CYS A 302 10.67 9.91 -1.43
N ASN A 303 10.98 9.55 -2.67
CA ASN A 303 11.26 10.48 -3.74
C ASN A 303 10.07 10.50 -4.71
N LEU A 304 9.54 11.69 -4.99
CA LEU A 304 8.50 11.88 -5.97
C LEU A 304 9.10 12.42 -7.25
N THR A 305 8.90 11.72 -8.35
CA THR A 305 9.37 12.12 -9.67
C THR A 305 8.23 12.14 -10.67
N VAL A 306 8.37 12.96 -11.70
CA VAL A 306 7.35 13.18 -12.72
C VAL A 306 8.00 13.08 -14.09
N ALA A 307 7.31 12.45 -15.03
CA ALA A 307 7.76 12.36 -16.41
C ALA A 307 7.88 13.75 -17.06
N ALA A 308 8.93 13.98 -17.84
CA ALA A 308 9.20 15.25 -18.49
C ALA A 308 8.14 15.70 -19.52
N ALA A 309 7.18 14.86 -19.83
CA ALA A 309 6.09 15.17 -20.75
C ALA A 309 4.95 16.00 -20.13
N TYR A 310 4.93 16.15 -18.80
CA TYR A 310 4.01 17.07 -18.14
C TYR A 310 4.54 18.49 -18.25
N ASP A 311 3.66 19.45 -18.51
CA ASP A 311 3.97 20.87 -18.57
C ASP A 311 3.81 21.57 -17.18
N ASP A 312 4.14 22.85 -17.12
CA ASP A 312 4.10 23.63 -15.88
C ASP A 312 2.66 23.83 -15.34
N ASP A 313 1.63 23.62 -16.18
CA ASP A 313 0.21 23.72 -15.83
C ASP A 313 -0.37 22.36 -15.38
N ALA A 314 0.44 21.33 -15.27
CA ALA A 314 0.00 20.00 -14.88
C ALA A 314 -0.60 19.98 -13.48
N LYS A 315 -1.82 19.43 -13.36
CA LYS A 315 -2.52 19.26 -12.09
C LYS A 315 -2.21 17.89 -11.50
N LEU A 316 -1.06 17.80 -10.82
CA LEU A 316 -0.60 16.58 -10.19
C LEU A 316 -0.86 16.67 -8.68
N SER A 317 -1.58 15.70 -8.13
CA SER A 317 -1.96 15.67 -6.72
C SER A 317 -1.29 14.52 -5.99
N LEU A 318 -0.87 14.75 -4.73
CA LEU A 318 -0.32 13.68 -3.87
C LEU A 318 -1.34 12.57 -3.61
N GLY A 319 -2.62 12.90 -3.56
CA GLY A 319 -3.65 11.90 -3.41
C GLY A 319 -5.07 12.47 -3.38
N ARG A 320 -6.01 11.55 -3.43
CA ARG A 320 -7.44 11.82 -3.24
C ARG A 320 -8.09 10.70 -2.42
N PRO A 321 -9.16 10.97 -1.64
CA PRO A 321 -9.87 9.92 -0.93
C PRO A 321 -10.65 9.05 -1.91
N TRP A 322 -10.64 7.72 -1.66
CA TRP A 322 -11.43 6.76 -2.43
C TRP A 322 -12.51 6.13 -1.55
N GLN A 323 -13.74 6.01 -2.05
CA GLN A 323 -14.91 5.40 -1.39
C GLN A 323 -15.38 6.04 -0.07
N THR A 324 -14.75 7.10 0.44
CA THR A 324 -15.15 7.77 1.68
C THR A 324 -16.60 8.26 1.63
N PHE A 325 -17.07 8.67 0.50
CA PHE A 325 -18.43 9.19 0.32
C PHE A 325 -19.50 8.09 0.42
N ALA A 326 -19.22 6.89 -0.08
CA ALA A 326 -20.17 5.77 -0.03
C ALA A 326 -20.44 5.25 1.39
N GLN A 327 -19.44 5.28 2.27
CA GLN A 327 -19.61 4.87 3.66
C GLN A 327 -20.41 5.87 4.48
N TYR A 328 -20.30 7.17 4.18
CA TYR A 328 -21.09 8.21 4.86
C TYR A 328 -22.53 8.30 4.38
N THR A 329 -22.81 8.00 3.12
CA THR A 329 -24.17 8.04 2.59
C THR A 329 -25.05 6.87 3.02
N GLN A 330 -24.50 5.71 3.31
CA GLN A 330 -25.26 4.57 3.82
C GLN A 330 -25.74 4.77 5.26
N VAL A 331 -25.03 5.53 6.08
CA VAL A 331 -25.38 5.75 7.50
C VAL A 331 -26.43 6.84 7.70
N ARG A 332 -26.71 7.71 6.69
CA ARG A 332 -27.60 8.86 6.88
C ARG A 332 -28.56 9.14 5.72
N LYS A 333 -29.40 8.20 5.34
CA LYS A 333 -30.55 8.49 4.46
C LYS A 333 -31.52 9.56 5.02
N GLY A 334 -31.29 10.06 6.24
CA GLY A 334 -32.17 11.01 6.91
C GLY A 334 -31.66 12.45 7.11
N ARG A 335 -30.39 12.77 6.81
CA ARG A 335 -29.86 14.13 7.04
C ARG A 335 -28.83 14.54 5.98
N ARG A 336 -29.29 14.84 4.79
CA ARG A 336 -28.45 15.33 3.69
C ARG A 336 -27.91 16.76 3.86
N GLN A 337 -28.42 17.54 4.78
CA GLN A 337 -28.21 18.99 4.83
C GLN A 337 -27.13 19.50 5.81
N GLN A 338 -26.52 18.67 6.62
CA GLN A 338 -25.60 19.12 7.67
C GLN A 338 -24.11 18.77 7.47
N LEU A 339 -23.73 18.10 6.40
CA LEU A 339 -22.36 17.67 6.18
C LEU A 339 -21.51 18.66 5.37
N CYS A 340 -22.12 19.57 4.61
CA CYS A 340 -21.40 20.63 3.91
C CYS A 340 -21.01 21.81 4.83
N ASP A 341 -21.56 21.90 6.03
CA ASP A 341 -21.60 23.17 6.74
C ASP A 341 -20.55 23.37 7.84
N ARG A 342 -19.65 22.52 8.16
CA ARG A 342 -18.75 22.84 9.28
C ARG A 342 -17.46 22.07 9.46
N ARG A 343 -16.79 21.49 8.52
CA ARG A 343 -15.37 21.16 8.75
C ARG A 343 -14.72 20.81 7.43
N GLY A 344 -13.80 21.66 6.98
CA GLY A 344 -12.80 21.22 6.04
C GLY A 344 -12.11 19.99 6.63
N PHE A 345 -12.22 18.86 5.96
CA PHE A 345 -11.51 17.64 6.36
C PHE A 345 -10.03 17.91 6.15
N GLY A 346 -9.29 18.06 7.24
CA GLY A 346 -7.83 18.02 7.18
C GLY A 346 -7.37 16.63 6.72
N TYR A 347 -6.30 16.58 5.97
CA TYR A 347 -5.66 15.32 5.52
C TYR A 347 -5.38 14.33 6.66
N GLU A 348 -5.30 14.81 7.90
CA GLU A 348 -5.15 14.00 9.11
C GLU A 348 -6.30 13.03 9.37
N GLU A 349 -7.52 13.35 8.93
CA GLU A 349 -8.68 12.47 9.12
C GLU A 349 -8.78 11.36 8.05
N LEU A 350 -8.02 11.46 6.97
CA LEU A 350 -8.04 10.54 5.83
C LEU A 350 -6.93 9.49 5.86
N GLY A 351 -6.07 9.50 6.88
CA GLY A 351 -4.99 8.51 7.03
C GLY A 351 -3.87 8.65 5.98
N VAL A 352 -3.76 9.81 5.32
CA VAL A 352 -2.63 10.10 4.44
C VAL A 352 -1.60 10.90 5.24
N TYR A 353 -0.71 10.22 5.93
CA TYR A 353 0.43 10.85 6.60
C TYR A 353 1.64 10.83 5.67
N GLY A 354 1.93 11.94 5.01
CA GLY A 354 3.13 12.10 4.21
C GLY A 354 4.06 13.13 4.84
N HIS A 355 5.16 12.71 5.45
CA HIS A 355 6.32 13.58 5.64
C HIS A 355 7.19 13.50 4.39
N PHE A 356 6.90 14.36 3.42
CA PHE A 356 7.74 14.50 2.24
C PHE A 356 8.89 15.48 2.56
N LEU A 357 10.08 14.92 2.81
CA LEU A 357 11.31 15.70 2.95
C LEU A 357 12.11 15.61 1.65
N GLY A 358 11.68 16.32 0.61
CA GLY A 358 12.41 16.48 -0.63
C GLY A 358 12.61 17.96 -0.95
N ARG A 359 13.79 18.31 -1.51
CA ARG A 359 14.20 19.70 -1.75
C ARG A 359 13.53 20.38 -2.95
N ASP A 360 12.77 19.66 -3.78
CA ASP A 360 12.28 20.12 -5.08
C ASP A 360 10.75 19.95 -5.27
N LEU A 361 9.96 20.10 -4.21
CA LEU A 361 8.51 20.15 -4.34
C LEU A 361 8.06 21.60 -4.64
N PRO A 362 7.05 21.81 -5.50
CA PRO A 362 6.39 23.11 -5.61
C PRO A 362 5.90 23.56 -4.24
N ARG A 363 6.01 24.86 -3.96
CA ARG A 363 5.75 25.42 -2.63
C ARG A 363 4.34 25.07 -2.17
N GLN A 364 4.21 24.64 -0.90
CA GLN A 364 2.95 24.22 -0.25
C GLN A 364 1.75 25.20 -0.42
N HIS A 365 1.99 26.44 -0.86
CA HIS A 365 0.95 27.43 -1.07
C HIS A 365 0.04 27.16 -2.26
N ASP A 366 0.52 26.51 -3.31
CA ASP A 366 -0.26 26.33 -4.54
C ASP A 366 -1.19 25.10 -4.45
N VAL A 367 -0.84 24.13 -3.59
CA VAL A 367 -1.64 22.91 -3.39
C VAL A 367 -2.90 23.16 -2.53
N GLN A 368 -2.86 24.17 -1.65
CA GLN A 368 -4.00 24.46 -0.75
C GLN A 368 -5.10 25.31 -1.41
N GLN A 369 -4.78 26.12 -2.41
CA GLN A 369 -5.78 27.00 -3.05
C GLN A 369 -6.65 26.27 -4.06
N ASP A 370 -6.12 25.33 -4.84
CA ASP A 370 -6.90 24.61 -5.87
C ASP A 370 -7.90 23.58 -5.28
N HIS A 371 -7.73 23.15 -4.04
CA HIS A 371 -8.67 22.23 -3.38
C HIS A 371 -9.88 22.90 -2.74
N GLN A 372 -9.86 24.23 -2.51
CA GLN A 372 -11.03 24.95 -2.02
C GLN A 372 -12.08 25.19 -3.09
N GLU A 373 -11.68 25.34 -4.35
CA GLU A 373 -12.61 25.56 -5.47
C GLU A 373 -13.30 24.27 -5.96
N SER A 374 -12.70 23.09 -5.77
CA SER A 374 -13.30 21.81 -6.20
C SER A 374 -14.32 21.22 -5.21
N LEU A 375 -14.54 21.86 -4.06
CA LEU A 375 -15.51 21.46 -3.04
C LEU A 375 -16.74 22.38 -2.94
N GLU A 376 -16.97 23.24 -3.93
CA GLU A 376 -18.27 23.92 -3.99
C GLU A 376 -19.38 22.90 -4.23
N CYS A 377 -20.18 22.69 -3.19
CA CYS A 377 -21.44 21.99 -3.31
C CYS A 377 -22.32 22.76 -4.30
N VAL A 378 -22.60 22.17 -5.46
CA VAL A 378 -23.59 22.72 -6.37
C VAL A 378 -24.94 22.63 -5.68
N ASP A 379 -25.39 23.77 -5.17
CA ASP A 379 -26.72 23.95 -4.59
C ASP A 379 -27.75 23.87 -5.73
N GLN A 380 -28.27 22.67 -6.01
CA GLN A 380 -29.41 22.54 -6.90
C GLN A 380 -30.65 22.97 -6.13
N GLN A 381 -30.99 24.26 -6.26
CA GLN A 381 -32.30 24.76 -5.92
C GLN A 381 -33.34 24.07 -6.81
N GLU A 382 -34.20 23.27 -6.23
CA GLU A 382 -35.42 22.81 -6.92
C GLU A 382 -36.28 24.04 -7.25
N PRO A 383 -36.81 24.15 -8.49
CA PRO A 383 -37.74 25.23 -8.81
C PRO A 383 -39.04 25.07 -8.03
N GLU A 384 -39.43 26.11 -7.30
CA GLU A 384 -40.70 26.21 -6.64
C GLU A 384 -41.86 25.93 -7.63
N ARG A 385 -42.62 24.87 -7.36
CA ARG A 385 -43.90 24.62 -8.04
C ARG A 385 -44.88 25.72 -7.67
N GLN A 386 -45.09 26.69 -8.57
CA GLN A 386 -46.23 27.59 -8.54
C GLN A 386 -47.51 26.76 -8.50
N LYS A 387 -48.24 26.83 -7.40
CA LYS A 387 -49.65 26.41 -7.28
C LYS A 387 -50.49 27.37 -8.11
N ARG A 388 -50.82 26.98 -9.34
CA ARG A 388 -51.93 27.63 -10.06
C ARG A 388 -53.23 27.04 -9.54
N GLY A 389 -53.98 27.86 -8.80
CA GLY A 389 -55.38 27.62 -8.54
C GLY A 389 -56.19 27.56 -9.85
N ARG A 390 -56.99 26.52 -10.03
CA ARG A 390 -58.03 26.49 -11.03
C ARG A 390 -59.36 26.71 -10.31
N ASP A 391 -59.92 27.93 -10.50
CA ASP A 391 -61.34 28.18 -10.36
C ASP A 391 -62.08 27.47 -11.46
N LEU A 392 -63.07 26.67 -11.10
CA LEU A 392 -64.08 26.17 -12.02
C LEU A 392 -65.35 27.01 -11.89
N PRO A 393 -65.92 27.53 -12.99
CA PRO A 393 -67.26 28.08 -12.97
C PRO A 393 -68.30 26.97 -13.17
N ARG A 394 -69.46 27.26 -12.65
CA ARG A 394 -70.76 26.53 -12.65
C ARG A 394 -71.10 25.73 -13.90
#